data_4849fd5b900430ce17d75156978e3278
#
_entry.id   4849fd5b900430ce17d75156978e3278
#
_cell.length_a   1.000
_cell.length_b   1.000
_cell.length_c   1.000
_cell.angle_alpha   90.00
_cell.angle_beta   90.00
_cell.angle_gamma   90.00
#
_symmetry.space_group_name_H-M   'P 1'
#
loop_
_entity.id
_entity.type
_entity.pdbx_description
1 polymer ?
#
loop_
_entity_poly.entity_id
_entity_poly.type
_entity_poly.pdbx_seq_one_letter_code
_entity_poly.pdbx_strand_id
1 'polypeptide(L)'
;YHQPSNPNYSAVSVDNRAGMALATRYLLDAGHRRISMVAGPALQSDRARLRYAGYCDAMHEYGLGARPVIEMPAHTQAEFAAIAPSLQGPDAPTALVCSNDFLAISLIAELRRNAWNVPEQLSVMGFDGISLGTQMHPTLCSVVQPIALLASTVIDQLLAQIAGNAPVSHCLPCHIRPGESTQPFEESLDARIQ
;
A
#
# COMPACT_ATOMS: atom_id res chain seq x y z
N TYR A 1 -11.27 -0.58 10.52
CA TYR A 1 -11.74 0.01 11.76
C TYR A 1 -11.51 1.51 11.70
N HIS A 2 -12.60 2.24 11.58
CA HIS A 2 -12.61 3.69 11.57
C HIS A 2 -12.30 4.17 12.99
N GLN A 3 -11.49 5.22 13.15
CA GLN A 3 -11.41 5.92 14.43
C GLN A 3 -12.76 6.63 14.65
N PRO A 4 -13.61 6.17 15.58
CA PRO A 4 -14.81 6.92 15.85
C PRO A 4 -14.40 8.25 16.51
N SER A 5 -14.87 9.34 15.98
CA SER A 5 -14.80 10.66 16.64
C SER A 5 -15.70 10.72 17.89
N ASN A 6 -16.19 9.58 18.35
CA ASN A 6 -17.07 9.49 19.51
C ASN A 6 -16.25 9.32 20.80
N PRO A 7 -16.34 10.25 21.76
CA PRO A 7 -15.57 10.18 23.01
C PRO A 7 -15.97 8.99 23.92
N ASN A 8 -17.06 8.30 23.59
CA ASN A 8 -17.55 7.14 24.38
C ASN A 8 -16.90 5.81 23.97
N TYR A 9 -16.08 5.78 22.93
CA TYR A 9 -15.45 4.57 22.45
C TYR A 9 -13.93 4.77 22.31
N SER A 10 -13.15 3.76 22.70
CA SER A 10 -11.75 3.67 22.29
C SER A 10 -11.65 2.95 20.94
N ALA A 11 -10.72 3.41 20.12
CA ALA A 11 -10.34 2.75 18.89
C ALA A 11 -8.84 2.46 18.90
N VAL A 12 -8.45 1.25 18.53
CA VAL A 12 -7.06 0.91 18.27
C VAL A 12 -6.92 0.62 16.77
N SER A 13 -6.11 1.40 16.10
CA SER A 13 -5.95 1.34 14.65
C SER A 13 -4.50 1.57 14.25
N VAL A 14 -4.19 1.34 12.98
CA VAL A 14 -2.95 1.82 12.36
C VAL A 14 -3.20 3.11 11.61
N ASP A 15 -2.16 3.92 11.47
CA ASP A 15 -2.20 5.10 10.59
C ASP A 15 -2.10 4.66 9.13
N ASN A 16 -3.27 4.41 8.52
CA ASN A 16 -3.36 3.99 7.12
C ASN A 16 -2.84 5.05 6.15
N ARG A 17 -3.03 6.35 6.46
CA ARG A 17 -2.56 7.45 5.62
C ARG A 17 -1.04 7.57 5.68
N ALA A 18 -0.48 7.64 6.88
CA ALA A 18 0.97 7.68 7.05
C ALA A 18 1.66 6.41 6.54
N GLY A 19 1.05 5.22 6.73
CA GLY A 19 1.59 3.95 6.22
C GLY A 19 1.67 3.92 4.70
N MET A 20 0.64 4.39 3.98
CA MET A 20 0.70 4.43 2.51
C MET A 20 1.62 5.56 2.01
N ALA A 21 1.69 6.69 2.70
CA ALA A 21 2.68 7.72 2.38
C ALA A 21 4.11 7.18 2.54
N LEU A 22 4.38 6.38 3.58
CA LEU A 22 5.66 5.71 3.79
C LEU A 22 5.99 4.75 2.63
N ALA A 23 5.02 3.93 2.17
CA ALA A 23 5.18 3.04 1.01
C ALA A 23 5.54 3.82 -0.26
N THR A 24 4.81 4.89 -0.51
CA THR A 24 5.00 5.71 -1.72
C THR A 24 6.36 6.41 -1.69
N ARG A 25 6.76 6.99 -0.55
CA ARG A 25 8.10 7.59 -0.38
C ARG A 25 9.20 6.57 -0.60
N TYR A 26 9.06 5.34 -0.09
CA TYR A 26 10.04 4.28 -0.31
C TYR A 26 10.32 4.05 -1.80
N LEU A 27 9.28 4.03 -2.65
CA LEU A 27 9.43 3.90 -4.09
C LEU A 27 9.99 5.19 -4.74
N LEU A 28 9.59 6.37 -4.25
CA LEU A 28 10.10 7.66 -4.72
C LEU A 28 11.60 7.81 -4.41
N ASP A 29 12.04 7.39 -3.22
CA ASP A 29 13.44 7.38 -2.79
C ASP A 29 14.28 6.38 -3.60
N ALA A 30 13.65 5.29 -4.07
CA ALA A 30 14.24 4.32 -5.00
C ALA A 30 14.30 4.82 -6.45
N GLY A 31 13.92 6.07 -6.74
CA GLY A 31 14.02 6.70 -8.06
C GLY A 31 12.75 6.66 -8.91
N HIS A 32 11.71 5.94 -8.50
CA HIS A 32 10.45 5.94 -9.25
C HIS A 32 9.78 7.30 -9.23
N ARG A 33 9.22 7.72 -10.36
CA ARG A 33 8.45 8.97 -10.51
C ARG A 33 7.05 8.73 -11.07
N ARG A 34 6.87 7.64 -11.80
CA ARG A 34 5.59 7.18 -12.34
C ARG A 34 5.07 6.03 -11.49
N ILE A 35 4.40 6.38 -10.39
CA ILE A 35 3.81 5.42 -9.43
C ILE A 35 2.28 5.48 -9.58
N SER A 36 1.59 4.35 -9.58
CA SER A 36 0.13 4.29 -9.53
C SER A 36 -0.33 3.44 -8.36
N MET A 37 -1.47 3.79 -7.77
CA MET A 37 -2.08 2.98 -6.73
C MET A 37 -3.10 2.02 -7.35
N VAL A 38 -3.06 0.76 -6.90
CA VAL A 38 -4.02 -0.29 -7.24
C VAL A 38 -4.86 -0.61 -6.00
N ALA A 39 -6.18 -0.57 -6.12
CA ALA A 39 -7.09 -0.87 -5.02
C ALA A 39 -8.32 -1.62 -5.52
N GLY A 40 -8.99 -2.36 -4.64
CA GLY A 40 -10.37 -2.80 -4.88
C GLY A 40 -11.34 -1.61 -4.84
N PRO A 41 -12.67 -1.82 -4.77
CA PRO A 41 -13.64 -0.73 -4.76
C PRO A 41 -13.35 0.30 -3.66
N ALA A 42 -12.49 1.29 -4.00
CA ALA A 42 -11.81 2.18 -3.05
C ALA A 42 -12.80 3.06 -2.25
N LEU A 43 -13.90 3.45 -2.86
CA LEU A 43 -14.92 4.32 -2.23
C LEU A 43 -15.72 3.61 -1.14
N GLN A 44 -15.71 2.27 -1.09
CA GLN A 44 -16.44 1.47 -0.12
C GLN A 44 -15.68 1.20 1.19
N SER A 45 -14.38 1.54 1.25
CA SER A 45 -13.52 1.28 2.40
C SER A 45 -12.85 2.56 2.90
N ASP A 46 -13.09 2.90 4.19
CA ASP A 46 -12.42 4.03 4.85
C ASP A 46 -10.90 3.88 4.83
N ARG A 47 -10.40 2.66 5.03
CA ARG A 47 -8.97 2.35 4.99
C ARG A 47 -8.39 2.59 3.61
N ALA A 48 -9.09 2.17 2.55
CA ALA A 48 -8.64 2.40 1.17
C ALA A 48 -8.61 3.90 0.84
N ARG A 49 -9.61 4.67 1.28
CA ARG A 49 -9.60 6.15 1.12
C ARG A 49 -8.43 6.82 1.84
N LEU A 50 -8.14 6.40 3.08
CA LEU A 50 -7.00 6.92 3.84
C LEU A 50 -5.67 6.53 3.18
N ARG A 51 -5.54 5.30 2.70
CA ARG A 51 -4.35 4.85 1.96
C ARG A 51 -4.17 5.65 0.66
N TYR A 52 -5.25 5.89 -0.09
CA TYR A 52 -5.17 6.73 -1.28
C TYR A 52 -4.75 8.18 -0.94
N ALA A 53 -5.28 8.75 0.13
CA ALA A 53 -4.85 10.08 0.58
C ALA A 53 -3.35 10.09 0.91
N GLY A 54 -2.83 9.07 1.58
CA GLY A 54 -1.40 8.95 1.87
C GLY A 54 -0.52 8.82 0.61
N TYR A 55 -0.98 8.07 -0.40
CA TYR A 55 -0.33 8.04 -1.70
C TYR A 55 -0.28 9.43 -2.35
N CYS A 56 -1.41 10.14 -2.37
CA CYS A 56 -1.48 11.50 -2.92
C CYS A 56 -0.55 12.47 -2.18
N ASP A 57 -0.51 12.42 -0.85
CA ASP A 57 0.36 13.28 -0.05
C ASP A 57 1.84 13.08 -0.42
N ALA A 58 2.31 11.84 -0.49
CA ALA A 58 3.69 11.54 -0.81
C ALA A 58 4.06 11.95 -2.27
N MET A 59 3.17 11.70 -3.24
CA MET A 59 3.38 12.17 -4.61
C MET A 59 3.51 13.69 -4.66
N HIS A 60 2.62 14.40 -3.97
CA HIS A 60 2.63 15.86 -3.92
C HIS A 60 3.87 16.43 -3.20
N GLU A 61 4.31 15.80 -2.12
CA GLU A 61 5.54 16.15 -1.39
C GLU A 61 6.78 16.15 -2.29
N TYR A 62 6.80 15.26 -3.29
CA TYR A 62 7.88 15.20 -4.29
C TYR A 62 7.61 16.03 -5.56
N GLY A 63 6.60 16.91 -5.52
CA GLY A 63 6.24 17.77 -6.66
C GLY A 63 5.60 17.03 -7.83
N LEU A 64 5.05 15.84 -7.59
CA LEU A 64 4.45 14.98 -8.61
C LEU A 64 2.91 14.98 -8.49
N GLY A 65 2.24 14.87 -9.62
CA GLY A 65 0.79 14.66 -9.66
C GLY A 65 0.43 13.22 -9.28
N ALA A 66 -0.47 13.05 -8.32
CA ALA A 66 -1.05 11.75 -8.04
C ALA A 66 -1.93 11.29 -9.20
N ARG A 67 -1.81 10.00 -9.56
CA ARG A 67 -2.63 9.40 -10.61
C ARG A 67 -3.94 8.86 -10.03
N PRO A 68 -5.01 8.77 -10.83
CA PRO A 68 -6.21 8.06 -10.41
C PRO A 68 -5.88 6.63 -9.98
N VAL A 69 -6.66 6.12 -9.02
CA VAL A 69 -6.55 4.71 -8.61
C VAL A 69 -6.90 3.80 -9.79
N ILE A 70 -6.11 2.77 -9.99
CA ILE A 70 -6.47 1.64 -10.86
C ILE A 70 -7.36 0.73 -10.02
N GLU A 71 -8.66 0.81 -10.27
CA GLU A 71 -9.64 0.08 -9.48
C GLU A 71 -9.79 -1.36 -9.99
N MET A 72 -9.72 -2.31 -9.06
CA MET A 72 -9.99 -3.72 -9.31
C MET A 72 -11.40 -4.07 -8.87
N PRO A 73 -12.04 -5.08 -9.48
CA PRO A 73 -13.40 -5.46 -9.13
C PRO A 73 -13.53 -6.03 -7.70
N ALA A 74 -12.42 -6.50 -7.12
CA ALA A 74 -12.39 -7.05 -5.77
C ALA A 74 -11.20 -6.52 -4.95
N HIS A 75 -11.33 -6.58 -3.60
CA HIS A 75 -10.25 -6.14 -2.69
C HIS A 75 -9.05 -7.08 -2.63
N THR A 76 -9.20 -8.33 -3.04
CA THR A 76 -8.17 -9.37 -2.88
C THR A 76 -7.78 -10.05 -4.19
N GLN A 77 -8.40 -9.67 -5.30
CA GLN A 77 -8.16 -10.27 -6.60
C GLN A 77 -7.89 -9.20 -7.64
N ALA A 78 -6.78 -9.33 -8.34
CA ALA A 78 -6.44 -8.48 -9.47
C ALA A 78 -6.88 -9.14 -10.79
N GLU A 79 -7.20 -8.29 -11.76
CA GLU A 79 -7.49 -8.67 -13.13
C GLU A 79 -6.56 -7.90 -14.07
N PHE A 80 -5.81 -8.62 -14.91
CA PHE A 80 -4.86 -7.99 -15.84
C PHE A 80 -5.55 -7.00 -16.77
N ALA A 81 -6.77 -7.30 -17.23
CA ALA A 81 -7.53 -6.43 -18.12
C ALA A 81 -7.77 -5.03 -17.54
N ALA A 82 -7.87 -4.90 -16.21
CA ALA A 82 -8.07 -3.60 -15.55
C ALA A 82 -6.79 -2.76 -15.53
N ILE A 83 -5.62 -3.38 -15.49
CA ILE A 83 -4.33 -2.67 -15.43
C ILE A 83 -3.67 -2.49 -16.80
N ALA A 84 -3.90 -3.40 -17.73
CA ALA A 84 -3.24 -3.42 -19.05
C ALA A 84 -3.26 -2.07 -19.79
N PRO A 85 -4.35 -1.30 -19.78
CA PRO A 85 -4.36 0.01 -20.44
C PRO A 85 -3.36 1.01 -19.83
N SER A 86 -3.12 0.94 -18.52
CA SER A 86 -2.20 1.84 -17.82
C SER A 86 -0.72 1.47 -18.00
N LEU A 87 -0.44 0.24 -18.46
CA LEU A 87 0.92 -0.25 -18.67
C LEU A 87 1.49 0.10 -20.05
N GLN A 88 0.75 0.88 -20.85
CA GLN A 88 1.13 1.24 -22.22
C GLN A 88 1.56 2.69 -22.32
N GLY A 89 2.46 2.95 -23.27
CA GLY A 89 2.91 4.31 -23.60
C GLY A 89 4.00 4.86 -22.66
N PRO A 90 4.48 6.08 -22.94
CA PRO A 90 5.62 6.69 -22.25
C PRO A 90 5.32 7.04 -20.79
N ASP A 91 4.04 7.20 -20.45
CA ASP A 91 3.59 7.52 -19.10
C ASP A 91 3.26 6.28 -18.27
N ALA A 92 3.54 5.07 -18.77
CA ALA A 92 3.31 3.83 -18.00
C ALA A 92 3.98 3.90 -16.62
N PRO A 93 3.33 3.40 -15.54
CA PRO A 93 3.95 3.36 -14.22
C PRO A 93 5.15 2.44 -14.21
N THR A 94 6.18 2.81 -13.46
CA THR A 94 7.35 1.98 -13.19
C THR A 94 7.23 1.25 -11.85
N ALA A 95 6.27 1.66 -11.01
CA ALA A 95 5.95 1.01 -9.76
C ALA A 95 4.45 1.13 -9.44
N LEU A 96 3.96 0.13 -8.71
CA LEU A 96 2.59 0.06 -8.22
C LEU A 96 2.59 -0.10 -6.70
N VAL A 97 1.74 0.68 -6.01
CA VAL A 97 1.42 0.44 -4.61
C VAL A 97 0.02 -0.16 -4.52
N CYS A 98 -0.09 -1.32 -3.91
CA CYS A 98 -1.38 -2.00 -3.73
C CYS A 98 -2.01 -1.64 -2.39
N SER A 99 -3.34 -1.54 -2.36
CA SER A 99 -4.07 -1.22 -1.14
C SER A 99 -3.96 -2.29 -0.05
N ASN A 100 -3.56 -3.51 -0.39
CA ASN A 100 -3.28 -4.60 0.56
C ASN A 100 -2.43 -5.70 -0.09
N ASP A 101 -1.88 -6.60 0.74
CA ASP A 101 -0.99 -7.66 0.29
C ASP A 101 -1.68 -8.74 -0.56
N PHE A 102 -2.93 -9.11 -0.26
CA PHE A 102 -3.64 -10.10 -1.08
C PHE A 102 -3.80 -9.59 -2.51
N LEU A 103 -4.13 -8.32 -2.66
CA LEU A 103 -4.23 -7.70 -3.98
C LEU A 103 -2.86 -7.64 -4.68
N ALA A 104 -1.79 -7.28 -3.95
CA ALA A 104 -0.43 -7.26 -4.49
C ALA A 104 0.03 -8.64 -4.98
N ILE A 105 -0.21 -9.69 -4.19
CA ILE A 105 0.11 -11.08 -4.53
C ILE A 105 -0.66 -11.52 -5.78
N SER A 106 -1.96 -11.26 -5.81
CA SER A 106 -2.81 -11.55 -6.97
C SER A 106 -2.33 -10.81 -8.21
N LEU A 107 -1.95 -9.53 -8.06
CA LEU A 107 -1.45 -8.71 -9.16
C LEU A 107 -0.13 -9.23 -9.72
N ILE A 108 0.83 -9.62 -8.87
CA ILE A 108 2.10 -10.22 -9.29
C ILE A 108 1.82 -11.52 -10.08
N ALA A 109 0.88 -12.33 -9.63
CA ALA A 109 0.51 -13.55 -10.34
C ALA A 109 -0.11 -13.25 -11.72
N GLU A 110 -0.99 -12.25 -11.82
CA GLU A 110 -1.59 -11.81 -13.09
C GLU A 110 -0.56 -11.20 -14.04
N LEU A 111 0.34 -10.36 -13.55
CA LEU A 111 1.44 -9.80 -14.34
C LEU A 111 2.29 -10.91 -14.95
N ARG A 112 2.71 -11.90 -14.14
CA ARG A 112 3.50 -13.04 -14.61
C ARG A 112 2.79 -13.88 -15.69
N ARG A 113 1.48 -14.14 -15.54
CA ARG A 113 0.68 -14.86 -16.56
C ARG A 113 0.65 -14.11 -17.88
N ASN A 114 0.81 -12.81 -17.86
CA ASN A 114 0.83 -11.93 -19.03
C ASN A 114 2.25 -11.49 -19.43
N ALA A 115 3.26 -12.29 -19.05
CA ALA A 115 4.68 -12.10 -19.41
C ALA A 115 5.30 -10.78 -18.91
N TRP A 116 4.81 -10.24 -17.81
CA TRP A 116 5.43 -9.13 -17.09
C TRP A 116 6.31 -9.66 -15.96
N ASN A 117 7.54 -9.15 -15.88
CA ASN A 117 8.48 -9.49 -14.81
C ASN A 117 8.42 -8.46 -13.68
N VAL A 118 8.34 -8.97 -12.45
CA VAL A 118 8.39 -8.22 -11.21
C VAL A 118 9.64 -8.67 -10.44
N PRO A 119 10.56 -7.75 -10.10
CA PRO A 119 10.48 -6.28 -10.19
C PRO A 119 11.02 -5.67 -11.49
N GLU A 120 11.62 -6.44 -12.43
CA GLU A 120 12.49 -5.97 -13.51
C GLU A 120 11.79 -4.97 -14.45
N GLN A 121 10.52 -5.20 -14.77
CA GLN A 121 9.73 -4.30 -15.62
C GLN A 121 8.79 -3.41 -14.80
N LEU A 122 8.37 -3.87 -13.61
CA LEU A 122 7.39 -3.18 -12.80
C LEU A 122 7.56 -3.55 -11.33
N SER A 123 7.94 -2.60 -10.49
CA SER A 123 7.97 -2.78 -9.04
C SER A 123 6.56 -2.86 -8.47
N VAL A 124 6.33 -3.77 -7.52
CA VAL A 124 5.03 -3.93 -6.84
C VAL A 124 5.24 -3.94 -5.34
N MET A 125 4.50 -3.07 -4.63
CA MET A 125 4.54 -2.96 -3.18
C MET A 125 3.16 -3.20 -2.57
N GLY A 126 3.11 -3.96 -1.47
CA GLY A 126 1.90 -4.30 -0.74
C GLY A 126 1.69 -3.44 0.52
N PHE A 127 0.62 -3.78 1.23
CA PHE A 127 0.26 -3.23 2.53
C PHE A 127 -0.43 -4.33 3.35
N ASP A 128 -0.16 -4.45 4.62
CA ASP A 128 -0.62 -5.29 5.72
C ASP A 128 0.52 -6.13 6.32
N GLY A 129 1.52 -6.53 5.54
CA GLY A 129 2.68 -7.28 5.99
C GLY A 129 2.38 -8.76 6.30
N ILE A 130 1.43 -9.38 5.58
CA ILE A 130 1.06 -10.78 5.82
C ILE A 130 2.25 -11.73 5.59
N SER A 131 2.26 -12.86 6.32
CA SER A 131 3.35 -13.84 6.23
C SER A 131 3.47 -14.50 4.85
N LEU A 132 2.36 -14.65 4.12
CA LEU A 132 2.36 -15.22 2.77
C LEU A 132 3.29 -14.45 1.81
N GLY A 133 3.40 -13.12 1.97
CA GLY A 133 4.29 -12.29 1.16
C GLY A 133 5.78 -12.64 1.31
N THR A 134 6.20 -13.28 2.42
CA THR A 134 7.58 -13.73 2.62
C THR A 134 7.85 -15.12 2.04
N GLN A 135 6.81 -15.84 1.64
CA GLN A 135 6.89 -17.23 1.14
C GLN A 135 6.76 -17.33 -0.37
N MET A 136 6.53 -16.21 -1.04
CA MET A 136 6.44 -16.14 -2.50
C MET A 136 7.78 -15.75 -3.13
N HIS A 137 7.88 -15.88 -4.45
CA HIS A 137 9.00 -15.37 -5.23
C HIS A 137 8.47 -14.55 -6.42
N PRO A 138 8.90 -13.28 -6.56
CA PRO A 138 9.72 -12.52 -5.61
C PRO A 138 9.02 -12.32 -4.26
N THR A 139 9.78 -12.22 -3.16
CA THR A 139 9.23 -11.89 -1.84
C THR A 139 8.63 -10.49 -1.87
N LEU A 140 7.45 -10.32 -1.25
CA LEU A 140 6.70 -9.07 -1.32
C LEU A 140 7.30 -7.99 -0.41
N CYS A 141 7.69 -6.86 -0.99
CA CYS A 141 7.92 -5.61 -0.27
C CYS A 141 6.57 -5.08 0.22
N SER A 142 6.43 -4.81 1.52
CA SER A 142 5.13 -4.46 2.09
C SER A 142 5.23 -3.55 3.30
N VAL A 143 4.20 -2.73 3.51
CA VAL A 143 3.98 -2.02 4.78
C VAL A 143 3.40 -2.99 5.80
N VAL A 144 4.12 -3.19 6.90
CA VAL A 144 3.75 -4.11 7.97
C VAL A 144 2.95 -3.37 9.04
N GLN A 145 1.78 -3.91 9.37
CA GLN A 145 1.00 -3.50 10.52
C GLN A 145 1.52 -4.21 11.78
N PRO A 146 1.66 -3.52 12.93
CA PRO A 146 2.13 -4.13 14.17
C PRO A 146 1.03 -4.95 14.86
N ILE A 147 0.61 -6.08 14.26
CA ILE A 147 -0.56 -6.86 14.69
C ILE A 147 -0.48 -7.31 16.16
N ALA A 148 0.70 -7.74 16.61
CA ALA A 148 0.88 -8.16 18.00
C ALA A 148 0.66 -6.99 18.97
N LEU A 149 1.19 -5.81 18.65
CA LEU A 149 1.00 -4.58 19.44
C LEU A 149 -0.46 -4.09 19.35
N LEU A 150 -1.11 -4.17 18.19
CA LEU A 150 -2.53 -3.89 18.07
C LEU A 150 -3.35 -4.76 19.01
N ALA A 151 -3.09 -6.08 19.02
CA ALA A 151 -3.81 -7.02 19.86
C ALA A 151 -3.62 -6.73 21.35
N SER A 152 -2.38 -6.53 21.82
CA SER A 152 -2.11 -6.21 23.23
C SER A 152 -2.75 -4.86 23.63
N THR A 153 -2.63 -3.82 22.79
CA THR A 153 -3.24 -2.52 23.06
C THR A 153 -4.77 -2.59 23.16
N VAL A 154 -5.42 -3.40 22.31
CA VAL A 154 -6.89 -3.62 22.41
C VAL A 154 -7.25 -4.26 23.74
N ILE A 155 -6.52 -5.28 24.19
CA ILE A 155 -6.77 -5.96 25.46
C ILE A 155 -6.54 -4.99 26.63
N ASP A 156 -5.43 -4.24 26.63
CA ASP A 156 -5.11 -3.29 27.68
C ASP A 156 -6.21 -2.21 27.81
N GLN A 157 -6.68 -1.68 26.68
CA GLN A 157 -7.77 -0.70 26.64
C GLN A 157 -9.09 -1.28 27.16
N LEU A 158 -9.39 -2.53 26.82
CA LEU A 158 -10.59 -3.22 27.29
C LEU A 158 -10.54 -3.41 28.81
N LEU A 159 -9.43 -3.90 29.36
CA LEU A 159 -9.24 -4.07 30.80
C LEU A 159 -9.30 -2.75 31.56
N ALA A 160 -8.70 -1.67 31.00
CA ALA A 160 -8.76 -0.34 31.59
C ALA A 160 -10.19 0.20 31.67
N GLN A 161 -11.00 0.00 30.63
CA GLN A 161 -12.41 0.40 30.62
C GLN A 161 -13.27 -0.42 31.58
N ILE A 162 -13.02 -1.71 31.72
CA ILE A 162 -13.68 -2.58 32.73
C ILE A 162 -13.36 -2.07 34.14
N ALA A 163 -12.14 -1.55 34.38
CA ALA A 163 -11.73 -0.95 35.63
C ALA A 163 -12.28 0.48 35.84
N GLY A 164 -13.11 1.00 34.93
CA GLY A 164 -13.74 2.32 35.03
C GLY A 164 -12.93 3.48 34.48
N ASN A 165 -11.82 3.23 33.78
CA ASN A 165 -11.03 4.28 33.14
C ASN A 165 -11.73 4.80 31.88
N ALA A 166 -11.48 6.07 31.55
CA ALA A 166 -11.99 6.68 30.33
C ALA A 166 -11.40 5.99 29.07
N PRO A 167 -12.18 5.87 27.99
CA PRO A 167 -11.70 5.29 26.74
C PRO A 167 -10.60 6.15 26.11
N VAL A 168 -9.49 5.53 25.70
CA VAL A 168 -8.37 6.19 25.00
C VAL A 168 -8.17 5.51 23.65
N SER A 169 -8.11 6.31 22.58
CA SER A 169 -7.83 5.80 21.24
C SER A 169 -6.33 5.79 20.92
N HIS A 170 -5.89 4.74 20.24
CA HIS A 170 -4.49 4.56 19.83
C HIS A 170 -4.39 4.40 18.32
N CYS A 171 -3.45 5.13 17.72
CA CYS A 171 -3.09 5.02 16.32
C CYS A 171 -1.63 4.57 16.24
N LEU A 172 -1.39 3.33 15.82
CA LEU A 172 -0.07 2.71 15.83
C LEU A 172 0.64 2.92 14.48
N PRO A 173 1.95 3.20 14.49
CA PRO A 173 2.72 3.37 13.27
C PRO A 173 2.96 2.03 12.58
N CYS A 174 3.07 2.07 11.25
CA CYS A 174 3.51 0.97 10.41
C CYS A 174 5.00 1.12 10.09
N HIS A 175 5.61 0.03 9.59
CA HIS A 175 6.97 0.04 9.06
C HIS A 175 7.05 -0.73 7.74
N ILE A 176 8.14 -0.54 6.97
CA ILE A 176 8.37 -1.29 5.74
C ILE A 176 9.14 -2.57 6.06
N ARG A 177 8.67 -3.68 5.48
CA ARG A 177 9.43 -4.90 5.27
C ARG A 177 9.92 -4.90 3.83
N PRO A 178 11.23 -4.71 3.58
CA PRO A 178 11.80 -4.84 2.26
C PRO A 178 11.54 -6.24 1.67
N GLY A 179 11.46 -6.30 0.35
CA GLY A 179 11.26 -7.54 -0.39
C GLY A 179 11.80 -7.41 -1.81
N GLU A 180 11.81 -8.53 -2.53
CA GLU A 180 12.35 -8.61 -3.90
C GLU A 180 11.38 -8.07 -4.96
N SER A 181 10.12 -7.78 -4.60
CA SER A 181 9.10 -7.29 -5.54
C SER A 181 9.27 -5.82 -5.93
N THR A 182 10.28 -5.14 -5.37
CA THR A 182 10.66 -3.77 -5.72
C THR A 182 12.15 -3.68 -5.97
N GLN A 183 12.56 -2.80 -6.89
CA GLN A 183 13.96 -2.49 -7.15
C GLN A 183 14.15 -0.98 -7.36
N PRO A 184 15.38 -0.45 -7.25
CA PRO A 184 15.69 0.92 -7.66
C PRO A 184 15.36 1.13 -9.14
N PHE A 185 14.87 2.32 -9.48
CA PHE A 185 14.60 2.74 -10.85
C PHE A 185 15.62 3.79 -11.29
N GLU A 186 16.45 3.43 -12.24
CA GLU A 186 17.34 4.36 -12.93
C GLU A 186 16.72 4.69 -14.30
N GLU A 187 16.44 5.96 -14.53
CA GLU A 187 15.98 6.40 -15.85
C GLU A 187 17.15 6.22 -16.83
N SER A 188 16.99 5.35 -17.83
CA SER A 188 18.04 5.12 -18.83
C SER A 188 18.42 6.44 -19.50
N LEU A 189 19.71 6.70 -19.64
CA LEU A 189 20.25 7.91 -20.27
C LEU A 189 19.73 8.15 -21.71
N ASP A 190 19.26 7.12 -22.38
CA ASP A 190 18.72 7.17 -23.74
C ASP A 190 17.39 7.93 -23.85
N ALA A 191 16.64 8.08 -22.75
CA ALA A 191 15.39 8.86 -22.73
C ALA A 191 15.61 10.39 -22.61
N ARG A 192 16.84 10.85 -22.39
CA ARG A 192 17.19 12.27 -22.25
C ARG A 192 17.67 12.94 -23.53
N ILE A 193 17.71 12.21 -24.65
CA ILE A 193 18.26 12.67 -25.96
C ILE A 193 17.18 12.76 -27.05
N GLN A 194 15.92 12.77 -26.70
CA GLN A 194 14.83 13.03 -27.66
C GLN A 194 14.09 14.32 -27.37
#